data_25c46321ef203809f2331ebcb329905c
#
_entry.id   25c46321ef203809f2331ebcb329905c
#
_cell.length_a   1.000
_cell.length_b   1.000
_cell.length_c   1.000
_cell.angle_alpha   90.00
_cell.angle_beta   90.00
_cell.angle_gamma   90.00
#
_symmetry.space_group_name_H-M   'P 1'
#
loop_
_entity.id
_entity.type
_entity.pdbx_description
1 polymer ?
#
loop_
_entity_poly.entity_id
_entity_poly.type
_entity_poly.pdbx_seq_one_letter_code
_entity_poly.pdbx_strand_id
1 'polypeptide(L)'
;MKTIHKLLALALCLALLCGAVSATMRETGTSGLKLADEVTYTHTSWSNDQKEGQYLQEHFLTYTSGGAVRPMVVYGNTLYGRSPMNYAAKFLEDKDLVLVAGVNGSFFDMNNGIPYGLIVTEGILRSSGNISSIGFFADGKTVIGTPELKVTATIGGTEQEIFYNKALTRDNGIGLYSRDYDTATKSSLKSYNVVLQPLSGKAELTMTGTLSATVRAIQDKTASCDIPEDCFVLAVAEDSRYASALDTMKALKTGDVVQITTSCDAAWSAVQYACGGGEMLVENGVPATDFKLDTAEKFRARTAAGLKTDGTLILYTVDESDISAGLTLPLLAERMSKLGCVTAINLDGGGSTAAGVVYPGYSTGATVNSPSDGKLRGCANFIFLTRTATTAGQPQRLHLYPLSGTNVLPGARVTLTAKASDANYQAADLPGDVTYSTNGGVVESGVLNVGSTARAGTLTVSATSGALQTSTTYTVLD
;
A
#
# COMPACT_ATOMS: atom_id res chain seq x y z
N MET A 1 -7.26 -28.75 -42.51
CA MET A 1 -6.05 -27.93 -42.77
C MET A 1 -6.35 -26.44 -42.95
N LYS A 2 -7.29 -25.97 -43.77
CA LYS A 2 -7.55 -24.53 -43.95
C LYS A 2 -8.05 -23.77 -42.71
N THR A 3 -8.71 -24.44 -41.77
CA THR A 3 -9.25 -23.84 -40.55
C THR A 3 -8.14 -23.62 -39.47
N ILE A 4 -7.18 -24.53 -39.38
CA ILE A 4 -6.02 -24.43 -38.43
C ILE A 4 -5.09 -23.29 -38.85
N HIS A 5 -4.88 -23.06 -40.13
CA HIS A 5 -4.06 -21.94 -40.61
C HIS A 5 -4.73 -20.58 -40.37
N LYS A 6 -6.07 -20.49 -40.36
CA LYS A 6 -6.78 -19.25 -39.99
C LYS A 6 -6.73 -18.95 -38.49
N LEU A 7 -6.78 -19.97 -37.65
CA LEU A 7 -6.62 -19.82 -36.18
C LEU A 7 -5.18 -19.46 -35.81
N LEU A 8 -4.17 -20.05 -36.43
CA LEU A 8 -2.78 -19.66 -36.23
C LEU A 8 -2.47 -18.24 -36.74
N ALA A 9 -3.05 -17.83 -37.87
CA ALA A 9 -2.88 -16.47 -38.38
C ALA A 9 -3.57 -15.44 -37.49
N LEU A 10 -4.75 -15.77 -36.91
CA LEU A 10 -5.45 -14.88 -35.96
C LEU A 10 -4.70 -14.76 -34.63
N ALA A 11 -4.14 -15.87 -34.13
CA ALA A 11 -3.33 -15.85 -32.92
C ALA A 11 -2.00 -15.10 -33.12
N LEU A 12 -1.39 -15.20 -34.30
CA LEU A 12 -0.19 -14.46 -34.68
C LEU A 12 -0.48 -12.95 -34.87
N CYS A 13 -1.65 -12.60 -35.44
CA CYS A 13 -2.08 -11.20 -35.54
C CYS A 13 -2.44 -10.59 -34.18
N LEU A 14 -3.07 -11.35 -33.24
CA LEU A 14 -3.30 -10.89 -31.87
C LEU A 14 -1.98 -10.73 -31.10
N ALA A 15 -1.03 -11.66 -31.24
CA ALA A 15 0.29 -11.54 -30.62
C ALA A 15 1.11 -10.35 -31.16
N LEU A 16 0.95 -10.03 -32.45
CA LEU A 16 1.58 -8.87 -33.07
C LEU A 16 0.89 -7.54 -32.67
N LEU A 17 -0.42 -7.54 -32.41
CA LEU A 17 -1.15 -6.36 -31.92
C LEU A 17 -0.89 -6.08 -30.44
N CYS A 18 -0.78 -7.11 -29.58
CA CYS A 18 -0.35 -6.93 -28.19
C CYS A 18 1.14 -6.54 -28.07
N GLY A 19 2.01 -7.01 -28.97
CA GLY A 19 3.40 -6.60 -29.03
C GLY A 19 3.62 -5.15 -29.46
N ALA A 20 2.71 -4.57 -30.23
CA ALA A 20 2.87 -3.22 -30.79
C ALA A 20 2.65 -2.09 -29.74
N VAL A 21 1.82 -2.29 -28.71
CA VAL A 21 1.60 -1.26 -27.68
C VAL A 21 2.77 -1.21 -26.67
N SER A 22 3.41 -2.35 -26.41
CA SER A 22 4.59 -2.42 -25.53
C SER A 22 5.89 -2.00 -26.21
N ALA A 23 5.97 -2.05 -27.54
CA ALA A 23 7.17 -1.73 -28.31
C ALA A 23 7.40 -0.21 -28.54
N THR A 24 6.45 0.63 -28.13
CA THR A 24 6.49 2.09 -28.37
C THR A 24 7.00 2.91 -27.17
N MET A 25 7.01 2.33 -25.97
CA MET A 25 7.55 3.00 -24.78
C MET A 25 9.03 2.68 -24.61
N ARG A 26 9.87 3.69 -24.60
CA ARG A 26 11.30 3.61 -24.34
C ARG A 26 11.62 4.17 -22.97
N GLU A 27 12.41 3.44 -22.19
CA GLU A 27 12.98 3.94 -20.96
C GLU A 27 13.90 5.12 -21.24
N THR A 28 13.67 6.25 -20.59
CA THR A 28 14.45 7.47 -20.73
C THR A 28 15.35 7.75 -19.55
N GLY A 29 15.10 7.11 -18.42
CA GLY A 29 15.93 7.20 -17.24
C GLY A 29 15.48 6.28 -16.12
N THR A 30 16.43 5.75 -15.38
CA THR A 30 16.21 4.97 -14.17
C THR A 30 17.17 5.44 -13.09
N SER A 31 16.64 5.66 -11.91
CA SER A 31 17.44 5.93 -10.70
C SER A 31 17.05 4.95 -9.61
N GLY A 32 18.05 4.46 -8.87
CA GLY A 32 17.86 3.54 -7.75
C GLY A 32 18.57 4.04 -6.50
N LEU A 33 17.96 3.83 -5.34
CA LEU A 33 18.53 4.21 -4.06
C LEU A 33 18.22 3.16 -2.99
N LYS A 34 19.22 2.66 -2.31
CA LYS A 34 19.06 1.87 -1.10
C LYS A 34 18.56 2.75 0.05
N LEU A 35 17.40 2.39 0.60
CA LEU A 35 16.81 3.04 1.78
C LEU A 35 17.14 2.28 3.08
N ALA A 36 17.39 0.98 2.95
CA ALA A 36 17.87 0.04 3.95
C ALA A 36 18.53 -1.13 3.22
N ASP A 37 19.17 -2.04 3.93
CA ASP A 37 19.80 -3.21 3.28
C ASP A 37 18.77 -4.07 2.54
N GLU A 38 17.53 -4.14 3.07
CA GLU A 38 16.41 -4.90 2.52
C GLU A 38 15.54 -4.10 1.55
N VAL A 39 15.70 -2.77 1.49
CA VAL A 39 14.76 -1.89 0.75
C VAL A 39 15.51 -1.05 -0.28
N THR A 40 15.10 -1.17 -1.52
CA THR A 40 15.55 -0.30 -2.61
C THR A 40 14.36 0.43 -3.20
N TYR A 41 14.48 1.74 -3.35
CA TYR A 41 13.58 2.57 -4.13
C TYR A 41 14.09 2.72 -5.55
N THR A 42 13.20 2.61 -6.53
CA THR A 42 13.52 2.84 -7.95
C THR A 42 12.47 3.77 -8.55
N HIS A 43 12.95 4.74 -9.31
CA HIS A 43 12.15 5.61 -10.16
C HIS A 43 12.55 5.37 -11.61
N THR A 44 11.56 5.18 -12.50
CA THR A 44 11.80 4.98 -13.93
C THR A 44 10.90 5.92 -14.74
N SER A 45 11.51 6.59 -15.70
CA SER A 45 10.82 7.47 -16.65
C SER A 45 10.81 6.82 -18.04
N TRP A 46 9.69 6.95 -18.75
CA TRP A 46 9.49 6.43 -20.09
C TRP A 46 8.96 7.50 -21.02
N SER A 47 9.26 7.41 -22.30
CA SER A 47 8.64 8.20 -23.36
C SER A 47 8.15 7.31 -24.49
N ASN A 48 7.12 7.74 -25.19
CA ASN A 48 6.63 7.09 -26.39
C ASN A 48 7.22 7.78 -27.62
N ASP A 49 8.09 7.09 -28.34
CA ASP A 49 8.79 7.63 -29.53
C ASP A 49 7.84 7.84 -30.73
N GLN A 50 6.65 7.21 -30.72
CA GLN A 50 5.66 7.33 -31.80
C GLN A 50 4.52 8.28 -31.49
N LYS A 51 4.36 8.69 -30.22
CA LYS A 51 3.30 9.60 -29.78
C LYS A 51 3.89 10.66 -28.86
N GLU A 52 4.19 11.81 -29.45
CA GLU A 52 4.71 12.96 -28.71
C GLU A 52 3.81 13.32 -27.53
N GLY A 53 4.43 13.63 -26.38
CA GLY A 53 3.72 13.99 -25.16
C GLY A 53 3.16 12.81 -24.34
N GLN A 54 3.39 11.57 -24.74
CA GLN A 54 3.03 10.42 -23.93
C GLN A 54 4.25 9.93 -23.13
N TYR A 55 4.21 10.20 -21.83
CA TYR A 55 5.25 9.83 -20.86
C TYR A 55 4.67 8.89 -19.79
N LEU A 56 5.55 8.22 -19.03
CA LEU A 56 5.19 7.41 -17.88
C LEU A 56 6.22 7.64 -16.77
N GLN A 57 5.75 7.83 -15.55
CA GLN A 57 6.58 7.93 -14.35
C GLN A 57 6.18 6.80 -13.40
N GLU A 58 7.13 5.93 -13.10
CA GLU A 58 6.95 4.76 -12.25
C GLU A 58 7.83 4.87 -11.01
N HIS A 59 7.28 4.52 -9.86
CA HIS A 59 8.00 4.43 -8.60
C HIS A 59 7.76 3.06 -7.99
N PHE A 60 8.78 2.35 -7.60
CA PHE A 60 8.59 1.09 -6.92
C PHE A 60 9.64 0.83 -5.85
N LEU A 61 9.19 0.10 -4.84
CA LEU A 61 10.00 -0.36 -3.72
C LEU A 61 10.21 -1.84 -3.90
N THR A 62 11.47 -2.28 -3.80
CA THR A 62 11.83 -3.69 -3.72
C THR A 62 12.18 -4.00 -2.27
N TYR A 63 11.53 -5.00 -1.68
CA TYR A 63 11.77 -5.42 -0.31
C TYR A 63 12.08 -6.92 -0.24
N THR A 64 13.12 -7.28 0.52
CA THR A 64 13.50 -8.67 0.82
C THR A 64 13.38 -8.91 2.32
N SER A 65 12.68 -9.95 2.72
CA SER A 65 12.54 -10.30 4.14
C SER A 65 13.85 -10.83 4.74
N GLY A 66 13.95 -10.81 6.07
CA GLY A 66 15.09 -11.40 6.80
C GLY A 66 15.99 -10.40 7.55
N GLY A 67 15.92 -9.11 7.25
CA GLY A 67 16.67 -8.07 7.94
C GLY A 67 15.89 -7.36 9.07
N ALA A 68 16.18 -6.08 9.29
CA ALA A 68 15.56 -5.26 10.35
C ALA A 68 14.23 -4.63 9.94
N VAL A 69 14.01 -4.43 8.63
CA VAL A 69 12.79 -3.82 8.12
C VAL A 69 11.65 -4.83 8.09
N ARG A 70 10.44 -4.38 8.45
CA ARG A 70 9.21 -5.17 8.41
C ARG A 70 8.11 -4.40 7.70
N PRO A 71 7.35 -5.07 6.83
CA PRO A 71 6.12 -4.51 6.28
C PRO A 71 5.01 -4.55 7.33
N MET A 72 4.19 -3.50 7.36
CA MET A 72 3.02 -3.42 8.22
C MET A 72 1.89 -2.65 7.53
N VAL A 73 0.67 -2.87 8.00
CA VAL A 73 -0.50 -2.10 7.60
C VAL A 73 -0.80 -1.07 8.69
N VAL A 74 -0.97 0.19 8.28
CA VAL A 74 -1.30 1.30 9.17
C VAL A 74 -2.59 1.96 8.68
N TYR A 75 -3.53 2.12 9.57
CA TYR A 75 -4.74 2.94 9.40
C TYR A 75 -4.76 4.04 10.49
N GLY A 76 -5.73 4.92 10.47
CA GLY A 76 -5.85 5.99 11.47
C GLY A 76 -6.17 5.47 12.89
N ASN A 77 -6.79 6.32 13.71
CA ASN A 77 -7.24 5.91 15.06
C ASN A 77 -8.37 4.87 15.00
N THR A 78 -9.20 4.95 13.96
CA THR A 78 -10.32 4.05 13.71
C THR A 78 -10.41 3.72 12.22
N LEU A 79 -11.12 2.66 11.89
CA LEU A 79 -11.40 2.27 10.51
C LEU A 79 -12.37 3.23 9.81
N TYR A 80 -13.22 3.91 10.59
CA TYR A 80 -14.12 4.94 10.09
C TYR A 80 -13.37 6.25 9.94
N GLY A 81 -12.99 6.59 8.71
CA GLY A 81 -12.23 7.79 8.40
C GLY A 81 -11.10 7.53 7.41
N ARG A 82 -10.35 8.57 7.12
CA ARG A 82 -9.25 8.57 6.14
C ARG A 82 -8.15 9.51 6.61
N SER A 83 -6.92 9.14 6.33
CA SER A 83 -5.76 9.96 6.63
C SER A 83 -4.82 10.04 5.44
N PRO A 84 -4.19 11.17 5.15
CA PRO A 84 -3.10 11.21 4.17
C PRO A 84 -1.85 10.49 4.73
N MET A 85 -0.99 10.01 3.83
CA MET A 85 0.16 9.17 4.17
C MET A 85 1.09 9.81 5.22
N ASN A 86 1.39 11.09 5.08
CA ASN A 86 2.26 11.81 6.01
C ASN A 86 1.67 11.95 7.42
N TYR A 87 0.34 11.92 7.54
CA TYR A 87 -0.33 11.91 8.84
C TYR A 87 -0.36 10.49 9.41
N ALA A 88 -0.66 9.48 8.58
CA ALA A 88 -0.65 8.08 9.01
C ALA A 88 0.73 7.63 9.51
N ALA A 89 1.82 8.17 8.97
CA ALA A 89 3.18 7.88 9.44
C ALA A 89 3.42 8.27 10.91
N LYS A 90 2.68 9.23 11.46
CA LYS A 90 2.79 9.61 12.88
C LYS A 90 2.35 8.51 13.84
N PHE A 91 1.46 7.60 13.41
CA PHE A 91 1.08 6.45 14.23
C PHE A 91 2.20 5.44 14.47
N LEU A 92 3.33 5.59 13.77
CA LEU A 92 4.53 4.79 14.02
C LEU A 92 5.30 5.27 15.25
N GLU A 93 5.23 6.58 15.56
CA GLU A 93 5.98 7.20 16.66
C GLU A 93 5.58 6.60 18.01
N ASP A 94 4.29 6.36 18.25
CA ASP A 94 3.77 5.74 19.48
C ASP A 94 4.19 4.27 19.65
N LYS A 95 4.78 3.66 18.61
CA LYS A 95 5.22 2.27 18.57
C LYS A 95 6.74 2.11 18.53
N ASP A 96 7.49 3.19 18.77
CA ASP A 96 8.95 3.23 18.59
C ASP A 96 9.39 2.71 17.19
N LEU A 97 8.61 3.02 16.17
CA LEU A 97 8.90 2.65 14.79
C LEU A 97 9.17 3.89 13.94
N VAL A 98 10.02 3.72 12.94
CA VAL A 98 10.28 4.74 11.92
C VAL A 98 9.92 4.20 10.53
N LEU A 99 9.38 5.08 9.71
CA LEU A 99 9.11 4.80 8.30
C LEU A 99 10.44 4.66 7.54
N VAL A 100 10.52 3.68 6.66
CA VAL A 100 11.54 3.57 5.62
C VAL A 100 10.95 3.97 4.27
N ALA A 101 9.81 3.39 3.93
CA ALA A 101 9.05 3.68 2.71
C ALA A 101 7.63 3.14 2.81
N GLY A 102 6.75 3.50 1.87
CA GLY A 102 5.43 2.91 1.81
C GLY A 102 4.58 3.40 0.65
N VAL A 103 3.44 2.73 0.48
CA VAL A 103 2.41 3.06 -0.51
C VAL A 103 1.03 3.03 0.14
N ASN A 104 0.02 3.59 -0.52
CA ASN A 104 -1.38 3.43 -0.10
C ASN A 104 -1.83 1.96 -0.24
N GLY A 105 -2.87 1.58 0.52
CA GLY A 105 -3.35 0.20 0.59
C GLY A 105 -4.72 -0.02 -0.08
N SER A 106 -5.70 -0.39 0.73
CA SER A 106 -7.02 -0.89 0.31
C SER A 106 -7.89 0.09 -0.43
N PHE A 107 -8.75 -0.44 -1.31
CA PHE A 107 -9.98 0.23 -1.71
C PHE A 107 -10.91 0.44 -0.50
N PHE A 108 -11.66 1.53 -0.51
CA PHE A 108 -12.53 1.91 0.60
C PHE A 108 -13.77 2.69 0.13
N ASP A 109 -14.78 2.73 0.98
CA ASP A 109 -15.96 3.58 0.74
C ASP A 109 -15.58 5.06 0.91
N MET A 110 -15.72 5.83 -0.15
CA MET A 110 -15.38 7.26 -0.20
C MET A 110 -16.18 8.12 0.77
N ASN A 111 -17.34 7.66 1.26
CA ASN A 111 -18.19 8.41 2.18
C ASN A 111 -17.72 8.29 3.64
N ASN A 112 -17.17 7.12 4.03
CA ASN A 112 -16.89 6.82 5.42
C ASN A 112 -15.46 6.32 5.68
N GLY A 113 -14.71 5.97 4.63
CA GLY A 113 -13.33 5.49 4.75
C GLY A 113 -13.20 4.00 5.06
N ILE A 114 -14.30 3.26 5.24
CA ILE A 114 -14.27 1.84 5.60
C ILE A 114 -13.65 1.02 4.47
N PRO A 115 -12.58 0.25 4.72
CA PRO A 115 -11.95 -0.61 3.72
C PRO A 115 -12.90 -1.75 3.29
N TYR A 116 -12.92 -2.07 1.99
CA TYR A 116 -13.75 -3.17 1.48
C TYR A 116 -13.21 -4.55 1.87
N GLY A 117 -11.89 -4.74 1.90
CA GLY A 117 -11.24 -5.98 2.29
C GLY A 117 -11.00 -6.12 3.79
N LEU A 118 -10.35 -7.22 4.17
CA LEU A 118 -9.92 -7.43 5.55
C LEU A 118 -8.83 -6.41 5.94
N ILE A 119 -8.75 -6.16 7.25
CA ILE A 119 -7.61 -5.48 7.88
C ILE A 119 -7.15 -6.33 9.06
N VAL A 120 -5.86 -6.63 9.11
CA VAL A 120 -5.20 -7.27 10.25
C VAL A 120 -4.02 -6.40 10.68
N THR A 121 -3.90 -6.16 11.96
CA THR A 121 -2.72 -5.48 12.54
C THR A 121 -2.33 -6.19 13.84
N GLU A 122 -1.04 -6.48 13.99
CA GLU A 122 -0.49 -7.16 15.18
C GLU A 122 -1.18 -8.51 15.47
N GLY A 123 -1.56 -9.24 14.40
CA GLY A 123 -2.27 -10.51 14.50
C GLY A 123 -3.75 -10.41 14.88
N ILE A 124 -4.26 -9.20 15.10
CA ILE A 124 -5.67 -8.94 15.43
C ILE A 124 -6.43 -8.60 14.16
N LEU A 125 -7.55 -9.29 13.94
CA LEU A 125 -8.50 -9.00 12.89
C LEU A 125 -9.23 -7.70 13.24
N ARG A 126 -9.06 -6.65 12.44
CA ARG A 126 -9.71 -5.35 12.65
C ARG A 126 -10.96 -5.19 11.79
N SER A 127 -10.99 -5.81 10.62
CA SER A 127 -12.15 -5.79 9.71
C SER A 127 -12.15 -7.07 8.87
N SER A 128 -13.32 -7.65 8.65
CA SER A 128 -13.48 -8.80 7.77
C SER A 128 -13.52 -8.41 6.28
N GLY A 129 -13.48 -9.40 5.38
CA GLY A 129 -13.66 -9.23 3.94
C GLY A 129 -12.92 -10.33 3.18
N ASN A 130 -13.62 -10.92 2.19
CA ASN A 130 -13.13 -12.04 1.38
C ASN A 130 -12.86 -11.58 -0.05
N ILE A 131 -11.91 -10.65 -0.20
CA ILE A 131 -11.39 -10.22 -1.49
C ILE A 131 -9.89 -10.50 -1.53
N SER A 132 -9.32 -10.47 -2.72
CA SER A 132 -7.87 -10.63 -2.88
C SER A 132 -7.15 -9.63 -1.99
N SER A 133 -6.14 -10.09 -1.28
CA SER A 133 -5.49 -9.38 -0.17
C SER A 133 -3.99 -9.60 -0.19
N ILE A 134 -3.28 -8.76 0.53
CA ILE A 134 -1.87 -8.92 0.83
C ILE A 134 -1.70 -9.05 2.35
N GLY A 135 -0.89 -10.03 2.79
CA GLY A 135 -0.61 -10.28 4.19
C GLY A 135 0.88 -10.42 4.46
N PHE A 136 1.29 -10.08 5.68
CA PHE A 136 2.67 -10.08 6.14
C PHE A 136 2.81 -10.87 7.43
N PHE A 137 3.81 -11.76 7.46
CA PHE A 137 4.15 -12.56 8.62
C PHE A 137 5.14 -11.83 9.54
N ALA A 138 5.32 -12.33 10.76
CA ALA A 138 6.24 -11.76 11.75
C ALA A 138 7.71 -11.70 11.26
N ASP A 139 8.13 -12.65 10.41
CA ASP A 139 9.46 -12.68 9.80
C ASP A 139 9.61 -11.74 8.60
N GLY A 140 8.54 -11.03 8.22
CA GLY A 140 8.49 -10.11 7.09
C GLY A 140 8.17 -10.76 5.75
N LYS A 141 7.95 -12.08 5.70
CA LYS A 141 7.47 -12.74 4.49
C LYS A 141 6.07 -12.26 4.15
N THR A 142 5.73 -12.37 2.88
CA THR A 142 4.48 -11.85 2.31
C THR A 142 3.68 -12.99 1.67
N VAL A 143 2.36 -12.90 1.79
CA VAL A 143 1.39 -13.72 1.06
C VAL A 143 0.45 -12.81 0.26
N ILE A 144 0.10 -13.20 -0.96
CA ILE A 144 -0.91 -12.54 -1.80
C ILE A 144 -1.89 -13.60 -2.28
N GLY A 145 -3.19 -13.33 -2.13
CA GLY A 145 -4.26 -14.24 -2.52
C GLY A 145 -5.59 -13.84 -1.88
N THR A 146 -6.58 -14.71 -1.94
CA THR A 146 -7.89 -14.47 -1.32
C THR A 146 -8.02 -15.37 -0.09
N PRO A 147 -8.02 -14.81 1.14
CA PRO A 147 -8.21 -15.61 2.36
C PRO A 147 -9.63 -16.16 2.44
N GLU A 148 -9.76 -17.39 2.91
CA GLU A 148 -11.06 -18.01 3.23
C GLU A 148 -11.49 -17.65 4.66
N LEU A 149 -11.60 -16.35 4.95
CA LEU A 149 -12.00 -15.85 6.27
C LEU A 149 -13.50 -15.94 6.46
N LYS A 150 -13.92 -16.58 7.57
CA LYS A 150 -15.30 -16.55 8.05
C LYS A 150 -15.35 -15.99 9.46
N VAL A 151 -16.36 -15.16 9.72
CA VAL A 151 -16.70 -14.68 11.05
C VAL A 151 -18.16 -15.07 11.30
N THR A 152 -18.40 -15.82 12.36
CA THR A 152 -19.75 -16.31 12.71
C THR A 152 -20.10 -15.96 14.14
N ALA A 153 -21.39 -15.83 14.42
CA ALA A 153 -21.94 -15.74 15.77
C ALA A 153 -22.94 -16.87 16.00
N THR A 154 -22.76 -17.64 17.08
CA THR A 154 -23.77 -18.61 17.54
C THR A 154 -24.72 -17.94 18.50
N ILE A 155 -25.98 -17.76 18.08
CA ILE A 155 -27.05 -17.07 18.79
C ILE A 155 -28.18 -18.05 19.03
N GLY A 156 -28.50 -18.36 20.30
CA GLY A 156 -29.55 -19.31 20.63
C GLY A 156 -29.34 -20.73 20.07
N GLY A 157 -28.06 -21.12 19.86
CA GLY A 157 -27.68 -22.41 19.25
C GLY A 157 -27.67 -22.40 17.71
N THR A 158 -27.98 -21.31 17.07
CA THR A 158 -27.93 -21.15 15.60
C THR A 158 -26.71 -20.33 15.18
N GLU A 159 -25.89 -20.87 14.28
CA GLU A 159 -24.75 -20.16 13.70
C GLU A 159 -25.23 -19.24 12.60
N GLN A 160 -24.75 -18.00 12.65
CA GLN A 160 -25.00 -16.95 11.67
C GLN A 160 -23.67 -16.38 11.17
N GLU A 161 -23.51 -16.23 9.87
CA GLU A 161 -22.38 -15.46 9.32
C GLU A 161 -22.59 -13.98 9.61
N ILE A 162 -21.53 -13.28 10.03
CA ILE A 162 -21.57 -11.88 10.42
C ILE A 162 -20.48 -11.08 9.74
N PHE A 163 -20.73 -9.78 9.52
CA PHE A 163 -19.73 -8.84 9.03
C PHE A 163 -19.03 -8.17 10.20
N TYR A 164 -17.71 -8.11 10.18
CA TYR A 164 -16.94 -7.46 11.25
C TYR A 164 -16.39 -6.13 10.81
N ASN A 165 -16.78 -5.06 11.52
CA ASN A 165 -16.36 -3.67 11.28
C ASN A 165 -16.59 -3.20 9.83
N LYS A 166 -17.78 -3.45 9.30
CA LYS A 166 -18.28 -2.96 8.00
C LYS A 166 -19.48 -2.05 8.19
N ALA A 167 -19.69 -1.12 7.26
CA ALA A 167 -20.86 -0.26 7.32
C ALA A 167 -22.16 -1.08 7.29
N LEU A 168 -23.11 -0.76 8.20
CA LEU A 168 -24.40 -1.42 8.22
C LEU A 168 -25.24 -0.98 7.02
N THR A 169 -25.75 -1.93 6.27
CA THR A 169 -26.67 -1.70 5.16
C THR A 169 -27.92 -2.58 5.30
N ARG A 170 -28.96 -2.35 4.49
CA ARG A 170 -30.13 -3.22 4.43
C ARG A 170 -29.83 -4.59 3.83
N ASP A 171 -28.77 -4.66 3.04
CA ASP A 171 -28.35 -5.84 2.30
C ASP A 171 -27.29 -6.68 3.05
N ASN A 172 -26.79 -6.18 4.18
CA ASN A 172 -25.95 -6.93 5.10
C ASN A 172 -26.82 -7.70 6.09
N GLY A 173 -26.40 -8.87 6.53
CA GLY A 173 -27.03 -9.60 7.63
C GLY A 173 -26.75 -8.92 8.98
N ILE A 174 -26.07 -9.63 9.87
CA ILE A 174 -25.69 -9.11 11.20
C ILE A 174 -24.28 -8.52 11.11
N GLY A 175 -24.10 -7.27 11.52
CA GLY A 175 -22.82 -6.61 11.70
C GLY A 175 -22.31 -6.76 13.13
N LEU A 176 -21.02 -7.01 13.30
CA LEU A 176 -20.31 -6.96 14.58
C LEU A 176 -19.36 -5.76 14.56
N TYR A 177 -19.36 -4.97 15.61
CA TYR A 177 -18.55 -3.75 15.72
C TYR A 177 -17.72 -3.78 16.99
N SER A 178 -16.46 -3.37 16.88
CA SER A 178 -15.56 -3.10 18.01
C SER A 178 -15.13 -1.64 17.99
N ARG A 179 -14.34 -1.24 18.99
CA ARG A 179 -13.75 0.11 19.06
C ARG A 179 -12.78 0.41 17.91
N ASP A 180 -12.29 -0.58 17.19
CA ASP A 180 -11.52 -0.36 15.96
C ASP A 180 -12.36 0.30 14.86
N TYR A 181 -13.67 0.04 14.82
CA TYR A 181 -14.56 0.71 13.88
C TYR A 181 -14.67 2.21 14.15
N ASP A 182 -15.17 2.56 15.34
CA ASP A 182 -15.27 3.91 15.90
C ASP A 182 -15.80 3.81 17.35
N THR A 183 -16.08 4.93 17.98
CA THR A 183 -16.76 4.99 19.29
C THR A 183 -18.24 4.60 19.24
N ALA A 184 -18.82 4.55 18.04
CA ALA A 184 -20.22 4.17 17.79
C ALA A 184 -20.34 3.47 16.42
N THR A 185 -21.46 2.79 16.17
CA THR A 185 -21.73 2.09 14.90
C THR A 185 -21.93 3.01 13.69
N LYS A 186 -22.07 4.31 13.91
CA LYS A 186 -22.24 5.35 12.86
C LYS A 186 -23.31 5.04 11.81
N SER A 187 -24.24 4.15 12.10
CA SER A 187 -25.33 3.80 11.19
C SER A 187 -26.33 4.94 11.07
N SER A 188 -26.79 5.22 9.87
CA SER A 188 -27.96 6.07 9.60
C SER A 188 -29.28 5.28 9.60
N LEU A 189 -29.19 3.95 9.55
CA LEU A 189 -30.34 3.06 9.56
C LEU A 189 -30.77 2.77 11.00
N LYS A 190 -32.08 2.76 11.26
CA LYS A 190 -32.61 2.20 12.51
C LYS A 190 -32.25 0.73 12.58
N SER A 191 -31.76 0.30 13.71
CA SER A 191 -31.21 -1.04 13.90
C SER A 191 -31.58 -1.59 15.29
N TYR A 192 -31.59 -2.92 15.37
CA TYR A 192 -31.61 -3.64 16.62
C TYR A 192 -30.16 -3.92 17.01
N ASN A 193 -29.74 -3.41 18.17
CA ASN A 193 -28.35 -3.46 18.61
C ASN A 193 -28.24 -4.24 19.92
N VAL A 194 -27.27 -5.11 20.01
CA VAL A 194 -26.96 -5.92 21.19
C VAL A 194 -25.51 -5.67 21.59
N VAL A 195 -25.32 -5.09 22.77
CA VAL A 195 -23.99 -4.87 23.36
C VAL A 195 -23.51 -6.15 24.01
N LEU A 196 -22.35 -6.64 23.61
CA LEU A 196 -21.73 -7.87 24.07
C LEU A 196 -20.46 -7.57 24.87
N GLN A 197 -20.37 -8.08 26.09
CA GLN A 197 -19.18 -8.01 26.93
C GLN A 197 -18.44 -9.37 26.86
N PRO A 198 -17.18 -9.44 26.39
CA PRO A 198 -16.39 -10.65 26.46
C PRO A 198 -16.34 -11.24 27.87
N LEU A 199 -16.43 -12.56 27.98
CA LEU A 199 -16.31 -13.26 29.27
C LEU A 199 -14.86 -13.24 29.79
N SER A 200 -13.90 -13.09 28.89
CA SER A 200 -12.48 -12.95 29.22
C SER A 200 -11.76 -12.16 28.13
N GLY A 201 -10.70 -11.46 28.48
CA GLY A 201 -9.90 -10.68 27.53
C GLY A 201 -10.57 -9.40 27.04
N LYS A 202 -10.14 -8.93 25.88
CA LYS A 202 -10.62 -7.73 25.21
C LYS A 202 -11.62 -8.08 24.10
N ALA A 203 -12.36 -7.08 23.64
CA ALA A 203 -13.20 -7.20 22.45
C ALA A 203 -12.37 -7.16 21.16
N GLU A 204 -11.53 -8.17 20.98
CA GLU A 204 -10.62 -8.36 19.84
C GLU A 204 -10.79 -9.76 19.24
N LEU A 205 -10.70 -9.84 17.92
CA LEU A 205 -10.74 -11.12 17.20
C LEU A 205 -9.38 -11.37 16.54
N THR A 206 -9.00 -12.64 16.45
CA THR A 206 -7.84 -13.10 15.66
C THR A 206 -8.32 -13.73 14.36
N MET A 207 -7.41 -14.10 13.45
CA MET A 207 -7.78 -14.76 12.19
C MET A 207 -8.45 -16.13 12.41
N THR A 208 -8.13 -16.79 13.51
CA THR A 208 -8.74 -18.08 13.91
C THR A 208 -8.94 -18.09 15.43
N GLY A 209 -10.12 -18.47 15.88
CA GLY A 209 -10.40 -18.56 17.31
C GLY A 209 -11.88 -18.48 17.65
N THR A 210 -12.19 -18.63 18.93
CA THR A 210 -13.55 -18.51 19.45
C THR A 210 -13.52 -17.65 20.71
N LEU A 211 -14.44 -16.67 20.78
CA LEU A 211 -14.63 -15.78 21.89
C LEU A 211 -16.09 -15.89 22.36
N SER A 212 -16.31 -16.05 23.65
CA SER A 212 -17.64 -16.01 24.25
C SER A 212 -17.88 -14.64 24.91
N ALA A 213 -19.05 -14.08 24.68
CA ALA A 213 -19.46 -12.78 25.23
C ALA A 213 -20.89 -12.83 25.77
N THR A 214 -21.14 -12.10 26.83
CA THR A 214 -22.48 -12.00 27.47
C THR A 214 -23.20 -10.78 26.94
N VAL A 215 -24.51 -10.92 26.68
CA VAL A 215 -25.40 -9.81 26.37
C VAL A 215 -25.49 -8.88 27.58
N ARG A 216 -24.93 -7.68 27.45
CA ARG A 216 -24.91 -6.64 28.49
C ARG A 216 -26.10 -5.69 28.39
N ALA A 217 -26.49 -5.32 27.19
CA ALA A 217 -27.57 -4.40 26.93
C ALA A 217 -28.17 -4.61 25.53
N ILE A 218 -29.43 -4.21 25.36
CA ILE A 218 -30.16 -4.25 24.09
C ILE A 218 -30.72 -2.87 23.82
N GLN A 219 -30.52 -2.37 22.60
CA GLN A 219 -31.04 -1.09 22.11
C GLN A 219 -31.82 -1.31 20.81
N ASP A 220 -33.12 -1.17 20.87
CA ASP A 220 -34.00 -1.32 19.71
C ASP A 220 -34.27 0.06 19.06
N LYS A 221 -34.40 0.07 17.73
CA LYS A 221 -34.78 1.26 16.93
C LYS A 221 -33.81 2.43 17.02
N THR A 222 -32.56 2.16 17.31
CA THR A 222 -31.51 3.18 17.41
C THR A 222 -30.72 3.26 16.10
N ALA A 223 -30.57 4.45 15.52
CA ALA A 223 -29.79 4.61 14.29
C ALA A 223 -28.30 4.34 14.56
N SER A 224 -27.68 5.04 15.50
CA SER A 224 -26.29 4.79 15.90
C SER A 224 -26.24 4.31 17.34
N CYS A 225 -25.50 3.26 17.61
CA CYS A 225 -25.29 2.70 18.94
C CYS A 225 -23.83 2.95 19.37
N ASP A 226 -23.64 3.46 20.61
CA ASP A 226 -22.31 3.58 21.19
C ASP A 226 -21.68 2.21 21.38
N ILE A 227 -20.38 2.13 21.10
CA ILE A 227 -19.56 0.92 21.32
C ILE A 227 -18.77 1.16 22.61
N PRO A 228 -19.16 0.58 23.76
CA PRO A 228 -18.38 0.75 24.99
C PRO A 228 -16.98 0.16 24.87
N GLU A 229 -16.06 0.63 25.70
CA GLU A 229 -14.72 0.04 25.76
C GLU A 229 -14.82 -1.45 26.12
N ASP A 230 -13.93 -2.24 25.50
CA ASP A 230 -13.87 -3.70 25.65
C ASP A 230 -15.20 -4.42 25.40
N CYS A 231 -16.11 -3.84 24.59
CA CYS A 231 -17.34 -4.46 24.16
C CYS A 231 -17.42 -4.58 22.64
N PHE A 232 -18.23 -5.51 22.18
CA PHE A 232 -18.75 -5.54 20.83
C PHE A 232 -20.18 -5.03 20.78
N VAL A 233 -20.62 -4.61 19.60
CA VAL A 233 -22.02 -4.38 19.29
C VAL A 233 -22.40 -5.24 18.09
N LEU A 234 -23.35 -6.15 18.28
CA LEU A 234 -24.07 -6.80 17.17
C LEU A 234 -25.20 -5.87 16.72
N ALA A 235 -25.35 -5.65 15.42
CA ALA A 235 -26.40 -4.80 14.87
C ALA A 235 -27.01 -5.42 13.60
N VAL A 236 -28.32 -5.26 13.44
CA VAL A 236 -29.04 -5.58 12.21
C VAL A 236 -30.03 -4.46 11.90
N ALA A 237 -30.12 -4.04 10.63
CA ALA A 237 -31.09 -3.01 10.23
C ALA A 237 -32.53 -3.52 10.40
N GLU A 238 -33.44 -2.69 10.91
CA GLU A 238 -34.85 -3.09 11.13
C GLU A 238 -35.56 -3.49 9.83
N ASP A 239 -35.20 -2.85 8.72
CA ASP A 239 -35.72 -3.13 7.38
C ASP A 239 -34.73 -3.94 6.53
N SER A 240 -33.90 -4.77 7.20
CA SER A 240 -32.99 -5.69 6.53
C SER A 240 -33.74 -6.67 5.64
N ARG A 241 -33.16 -7.00 4.50
CA ARG A 241 -33.62 -8.10 3.64
C ARG A 241 -33.44 -9.48 4.29
N TYR A 242 -32.72 -9.53 5.42
CA TYR A 242 -32.47 -10.73 6.23
C TYR A 242 -33.40 -10.77 7.48
N ALA A 243 -34.69 -10.95 7.25
CA ALA A 243 -35.68 -11.00 8.35
C ALA A 243 -35.33 -12.06 9.43
N SER A 244 -34.80 -13.21 9.02
CA SER A 244 -34.34 -14.26 9.94
C SER A 244 -33.21 -13.81 10.87
N ALA A 245 -32.33 -12.93 10.42
CA ALA A 245 -31.27 -12.35 11.25
C ALA A 245 -31.86 -11.43 12.33
N LEU A 246 -32.85 -10.63 11.97
CA LEU A 246 -33.56 -9.76 12.93
C LEU A 246 -34.31 -10.58 13.98
N ASP A 247 -35.03 -11.63 13.59
CA ASP A 247 -35.75 -12.52 14.51
C ASP A 247 -34.80 -13.24 15.47
N THR A 248 -33.65 -13.71 14.94
CA THR A 248 -32.59 -14.33 15.75
C THR A 248 -32.02 -13.34 16.77
N MET A 249 -31.77 -12.09 16.37
CA MET A 249 -31.26 -11.05 17.27
C MET A 249 -32.29 -10.67 18.35
N LYS A 250 -33.58 -10.59 18.00
CA LYS A 250 -34.69 -10.27 18.96
C LYS A 250 -34.95 -11.36 19.99
N ALA A 251 -34.49 -12.57 19.74
CA ALA A 251 -34.57 -13.67 20.70
C ALA A 251 -33.62 -13.53 21.89
N LEU A 252 -32.53 -12.72 21.73
CA LEU A 252 -31.51 -12.51 22.77
C LEU A 252 -32.07 -11.72 23.96
N LYS A 253 -31.61 -12.08 25.16
CA LYS A 253 -31.89 -11.44 26.44
C LYS A 253 -30.60 -11.07 27.16
N THR A 254 -30.64 -10.06 28.02
CA THR A 254 -29.52 -9.73 28.90
C THR A 254 -29.14 -10.96 29.73
N GLY A 255 -27.83 -11.26 29.74
CA GLY A 255 -27.26 -12.44 30.39
C GLY A 255 -27.04 -13.63 29.44
N ASP A 256 -27.67 -13.65 28.28
CA ASP A 256 -27.41 -14.72 27.28
C ASP A 256 -25.96 -14.67 26.81
N VAL A 257 -25.42 -15.84 26.42
CA VAL A 257 -24.08 -15.98 25.90
C VAL A 257 -24.13 -16.12 24.37
N VAL A 258 -23.36 -15.29 23.69
CA VAL A 258 -23.11 -15.35 22.25
C VAL A 258 -21.67 -15.79 22.06
N GLN A 259 -21.45 -16.79 21.20
CA GLN A 259 -20.12 -17.24 20.82
C GLN A 259 -19.77 -16.67 19.44
N ILE A 260 -18.64 -15.98 19.35
CA ILE A 260 -18.10 -15.43 18.09
C ILE A 260 -16.94 -16.31 17.68
N THR A 261 -16.97 -16.84 16.47
CA THR A 261 -15.94 -17.72 15.93
C THR A 261 -15.36 -17.12 14.65
N THR A 262 -14.06 -17.14 14.55
CA THR A 262 -13.31 -16.81 13.34
C THR A 262 -12.62 -18.06 12.83
N SER A 263 -12.61 -18.25 11.53
CA SER A 263 -11.86 -19.32 10.86
C SER A 263 -11.26 -18.81 9.57
N CYS A 264 -10.08 -19.32 9.23
CA CYS A 264 -9.34 -18.92 8.02
C CYS A 264 -8.51 -20.11 7.54
N ASP A 265 -8.18 -20.14 6.26
CA ASP A 265 -7.23 -21.11 5.73
C ASP A 265 -5.83 -20.96 6.36
N ALA A 266 -5.04 -22.05 6.31
CA ALA A 266 -3.74 -22.12 6.99
C ALA A 266 -2.71 -21.10 6.45
N ALA A 267 -2.82 -20.69 5.19
CA ALA A 267 -1.90 -19.75 4.57
C ALA A 267 -2.03 -18.35 5.18
N TRP A 268 -3.17 -18.00 5.77
CA TRP A 268 -3.47 -16.68 6.32
C TRP A 268 -3.58 -16.65 7.85
N SER A 269 -3.67 -17.81 8.50
CA SER A 269 -3.97 -17.90 9.94
C SER A 269 -2.94 -17.23 10.86
N ALA A 270 -1.68 -17.09 10.42
CA ALA A 270 -0.57 -16.54 11.20
C ALA A 270 -0.09 -15.16 10.72
N VAL A 271 -0.82 -14.49 9.81
CA VAL A 271 -0.45 -13.14 9.38
C VAL A 271 -0.52 -12.15 10.53
N GLN A 272 0.47 -11.27 10.60
CA GLN A 272 0.54 -10.20 11.61
C GLN A 272 -0.10 -8.92 11.09
N TYR A 273 0.03 -8.66 9.79
CA TYR A 273 -0.56 -7.50 9.13
C TYR A 273 -1.15 -7.95 7.80
N ALA A 274 -2.32 -7.44 7.45
CA ALA A 274 -2.92 -7.66 6.14
C ALA A 274 -3.86 -6.54 5.76
N CYS A 275 -4.01 -6.29 4.47
CA CYS A 275 -5.07 -5.45 3.93
C CYS A 275 -5.64 -6.03 2.64
N GLY A 276 -6.92 -5.76 2.41
CA GLY A 276 -7.58 -6.11 1.16
C GLY A 276 -7.06 -5.26 0.01
N GLY A 277 -7.00 -5.84 -1.18
CA GLY A 277 -6.70 -5.15 -2.43
C GLY A 277 -7.91 -5.13 -3.36
N GLY A 278 -7.64 -5.29 -4.63
CA GLY A 278 -8.62 -5.43 -5.70
C GLY A 278 -8.44 -6.73 -6.45
N GLU A 279 -8.40 -6.63 -7.77
CA GLU A 279 -8.27 -7.79 -8.63
C GLU A 279 -6.82 -8.29 -8.72
N MET A 280 -6.66 -9.59 -8.89
CA MET A 280 -5.36 -10.19 -9.17
C MET A 280 -4.86 -9.73 -10.54
N LEU A 281 -3.60 -9.28 -10.58
CA LEU A 281 -2.93 -8.81 -11.80
C LEU A 281 -2.09 -9.91 -12.44
N VAL A 282 -1.44 -10.73 -11.60
CA VAL A 282 -0.59 -11.83 -12.06
C VAL A 282 -0.84 -13.03 -11.18
N GLU A 283 -1.07 -14.19 -11.80
CA GLU A 283 -1.20 -15.47 -11.12
C GLU A 283 -0.28 -16.51 -11.81
N ASN A 284 0.56 -17.16 -11.02
CA ASN A 284 1.54 -18.14 -11.51
C ASN A 284 2.44 -17.59 -12.66
N GLY A 285 2.79 -16.30 -12.60
CA GLY A 285 3.58 -15.60 -13.60
C GLY A 285 2.82 -15.18 -14.85
N VAL A 286 1.52 -15.49 -14.95
CA VAL A 286 0.68 -15.15 -16.10
C VAL A 286 -0.10 -13.87 -15.78
N PRO A 287 0.05 -12.79 -16.56
CA PRO A 287 -0.72 -11.58 -16.40
C PRO A 287 -2.20 -11.80 -16.74
N ALA A 288 -3.10 -11.27 -15.92
CA ALA A 288 -4.52 -11.28 -16.17
C ALA A 288 -4.87 -10.34 -17.33
N THR A 289 -5.90 -10.69 -18.10
CA THR A 289 -6.35 -9.92 -19.26
C THR A 289 -7.80 -9.45 -19.16
N ASP A 290 -8.56 -9.97 -18.19
CA ASP A 290 -9.97 -9.62 -17.97
C ASP A 290 -10.15 -9.09 -16.56
N PHE A 291 -10.78 -7.94 -16.43
CA PHE A 291 -10.97 -7.21 -15.18
C PHE A 291 -12.41 -6.70 -15.07
N LYS A 292 -12.96 -6.72 -13.86
CA LYS A 292 -14.33 -6.30 -13.57
C LYS A 292 -14.46 -4.84 -13.14
N LEU A 293 -13.33 -4.21 -12.76
CA LEU A 293 -13.33 -2.82 -12.31
C LEU A 293 -13.73 -1.87 -13.45
N ASP A 294 -14.71 -1.02 -13.27
CA ASP A 294 -15.24 -0.07 -14.28
C ASP A 294 -14.15 0.86 -14.88
N THR A 295 -13.03 1.00 -14.20
CA THR A 295 -11.89 1.80 -14.66
C THR A 295 -10.74 0.96 -15.19
N ALA A 296 -10.92 -0.35 -15.38
CA ALA A 296 -9.86 -1.26 -15.81
C ALA A 296 -9.17 -0.80 -17.10
N GLU A 297 -9.95 -0.42 -18.09
CA GLU A 297 -9.49 0.01 -19.41
C GLU A 297 -9.14 1.52 -19.48
N LYS A 298 -9.23 2.24 -18.36
CA LYS A 298 -8.86 3.66 -18.30
C LYS A 298 -7.42 3.81 -17.85
N PHE A 299 -6.68 4.69 -18.51
CA PHE A 299 -5.38 5.15 -18.03
C PHE A 299 -5.59 5.94 -16.75
N ARG A 300 -4.96 5.50 -15.68
CA ARG A 300 -5.05 6.09 -14.33
C ARG A 300 -3.74 5.91 -13.58
N ALA A 301 -3.52 6.75 -12.59
CA ALA A 301 -2.56 6.44 -11.54
C ALA A 301 -2.94 5.11 -10.89
N ARG A 302 -1.97 4.24 -10.66
CA ARG A 302 -2.20 2.89 -10.12
C ARG A 302 -1.24 2.59 -8.99
N THR A 303 -1.70 1.77 -8.06
CA THR A 303 -0.87 1.15 -7.03
C THR A 303 -1.03 -0.37 -7.11
N ALA A 304 0.06 -1.09 -6.98
CA ALA A 304 0.07 -2.55 -6.99
C ALA A 304 1.09 -3.12 -6.01
N ALA A 305 0.86 -4.37 -5.62
CA ALA A 305 1.84 -5.16 -4.88
C ALA A 305 2.06 -6.49 -5.59
N GLY A 306 3.30 -7.00 -5.61
CA GLY A 306 3.61 -8.27 -6.25
C GLY A 306 4.76 -9.01 -5.61
N LEU A 307 4.76 -10.33 -5.75
CA LEU A 307 5.80 -11.22 -5.25
C LEU A 307 6.56 -11.86 -6.39
N LYS A 308 7.87 -11.88 -6.29
CA LYS A 308 8.76 -12.68 -7.13
C LYS A 308 8.88 -14.12 -6.59
N THR A 309 9.43 -15.01 -7.40
CA THR A 309 9.64 -16.42 -7.03
C THR A 309 10.53 -16.58 -5.78
N ASP A 310 11.47 -15.67 -5.56
CA ASP A 310 12.37 -15.67 -4.40
C ASP A 310 11.76 -15.03 -3.14
N GLY A 311 10.48 -14.63 -3.19
CA GLY A 311 9.78 -13.96 -2.11
C GLY A 311 10.02 -12.45 -2.02
N THR A 312 10.76 -11.86 -2.94
CA THR A 312 10.94 -10.41 -3.03
C THR A 312 9.60 -9.73 -3.28
N LEU A 313 9.24 -8.77 -2.43
CA LEU A 313 8.06 -7.94 -2.58
C LEU A 313 8.38 -6.71 -3.44
N ILE A 314 7.49 -6.43 -4.39
CA ILE A 314 7.43 -5.17 -5.14
C ILE A 314 6.19 -4.40 -4.69
N LEU A 315 6.36 -3.18 -4.19
CA LEU A 315 5.29 -2.20 -4.03
C LEU A 315 5.45 -1.15 -5.13
N TYR A 316 4.49 -1.06 -6.01
CA TYR A 316 4.57 -0.32 -7.27
C TYR A 316 3.53 0.79 -7.33
N THR A 317 3.92 1.95 -7.85
CA THR A 317 3.01 3.04 -8.23
C THR A 317 3.37 3.58 -9.60
N VAL A 318 2.38 4.07 -10.33
CA VAL A 318 2.52 4.83 -11.56
C VAL A 318 1.67 6.08 -11.49
N ASP A 319 2.21 7.19 -11.92
CA ASP A 319 1.56 8.49 -11.87
C ASP A 319 0.55 8.70 -12.99
N GLU A 320 -0.45 9.56 -12.74
CA GLU A 320 -1.33 10.20 -13.73
C GLU A 320 -1.21 11.71 -13.53
N SER A 321 -0.53 12.38 -14.48
CA SER A 321 -0.23 13.81 -14.44
C SER A 321 0.07 14.33 -15.84
N ASP A 322 0.42 15.60 -15.98
CA ASP A 322 0.84 16.19 -17.27
C ASP A 322 2.06 15.50 -17.89
N ILE A 323 2.87 14.81 -17.06
CA ILE A 323 4.07 14.10 -17.47
C ILE A 323 4.00 12.59 -17.24
N SER A 324 2.80 12.03 -17.05
CA SER A 324 2.59 10.59 -16.89
C SER A 324 1.16 10.22 -17.24
N ALA A 325 0.98 9.34 -18.21
CA ALA A 325 -0.35 8.93 -18.67
C ALA A 325 -1.08 7.98 -17.70
N GLY A 326 -0.37 7.35 -16.77
CA GLY A 326 -0.89 6.22 -15.99
C GLY A 326 -0.96 4.93 -16.79
N LEU A 327 -1.59 3.90 -16.21
CA LEU A 327 -1.77 2.59 -16.86
C LEU A 327 -3.22 2.12 -16.77
N THR A 328 -3.64 1.32 -17.75
CA THR A 328 -4.81 0.43 -17.66
C THR A 328 -4.47 -0.78 -16.79
N LEU A 329 -5.45 -1.53 -16.28
CA LEU A 329 -5.15 -2.75 -15.49
C LEU A 329 -4.45 -3.83 -16.33
N PRO A 330 -4.83 -4.11 -17.59
CA PRO A 330 -4.07 -5.05 -18.42
C PRO A 330 -2.59 -4.66 -18.58
N LEU A 331 -2.29 -3.37 -18.82
CA LEU A 331 -0.91 -2.88 -18.92
C LEU A 331 -0.16 -2.96 -17.57
N LEU A 332 -0.86 -2.71 -16.46
CA LEU A 332 -0.29 -2.88 -15.12
C LEU A 332 0.04 -4.36 -14.84
N ALA A 333 -0.84 -5.29 -15.22
CA ALA A 333 -0.61 -6.72 -15.08
C ALA A 333 0.62 -7.18 -15.88
N GLU A 334 0.73 -6.75 -17.15
CA GLU A 334 1.93 -7.00 -17.96
C GLU A 334 3.19 -6.39 -17.32
N ARG A 335 3.08 -5.17 -16.77
CA ARG A 335 4.20 -4.50 -16.15
C ARG A 335 4.68 -5.25 -14.90
N MET A 336 3.77 -5.69 -14.03
CA MET A 336 4.12 -6.48 -12.85
C MET A 336 4.78 -7.81 -13.22
N SER A 337 4.27 -8.49 -14.25
CA SER A 337 4.91 -9.71 -14.79
C SER A 337 6.31 -9.42 -15.34
N LYS A 338 6.51 -8.32 -16.09
CA LYS A 338 7.84 -7.90 -16.58
C LYS A 338 8.82 -7.53 -15.47
N LEU A 339 8.33 -7.06 -14.31
CA LEU A 339 9.15 -6.85 -13.11
C LEU A 339 9.54 -8.17 -12.41
N GLY A 340 9.05 -9.31 -12.92
CA GLY A 340 9.36 -10.65 -12.42
C GLY A 340 8.40 -11.15 -11.35
N CYS A 341 7.25 -10.50 -11.15
CA CYS A 341 6.25 -10.96 -10.21
C CYS A 341 5.56 -12.24 -10.74
N VAL A 342 5.47 -13.26 -9.89
CA VAL A 342 4.70 -14.49 -10.16
C VAL A 342 3.29 -14.41 -9.58
N THR A 343 3.08 -13.51 -8.62
CA THR A 343 1.77 -13.17 -8.07
C THR A 343 1.73 -11.66 -7.88
N ALA A 344 0.64 -11.00 -8.29
CA ALA A 344 0.47 -9.56 -8.07
C ALA A 344 -1.00 -9.19 -7.94
N ILE A 345 -1.26 -8.12 -7.18
CA ILE A 345 -2.58 -7.61 -6.84
C ILE A 345 -2.65 -6.11 -7.11
N ASN A 346 -3.80 -5.64 -7.61
CA ASN A 346 -4.12 -4.23 -7.69
C ASN A 346 -4.52 -3.68 -6.32
N LEU A 347 -4.01 -2.53 -5.95
CA LEU A 347 -4.40 -1.76 -4.77
C LEU A 347 -5.21 -0.53 -5.20
N ASP A 348 -5.69 0.27 -4.25
CA ASP A 348 -6.46 1.47 -4.59
C ASP A 348 -5.61 2.45 -5.39
N GLY A 349 -6.21 3.04 -6.43
CA GLY A 349 -5.55 3.85 -7.44
C GLY A 349 -6.12 5.25 -7.60
N GLY A 350 -5.83 5.86 -8.73
CA GLY A 350 -6.25 7.22 -9.04
C GLY A 350 -5.72 8.22 -8.01
N GLY A 351 -6.58 9.10 -7.49
CA GLY A 351 -6.20 10.08 -6.47
C GLY A 351 -5.69 9.52 -5.16
N SER A 352 -5.90 8.21 -4.90
CA SER A 352 -5.37 7.53 -3.71
C SER A 352 -3.92 7.08 -3.88
N THR A 353 -3.42 6.98 -5.13
CA THR A 353 -2.04 6.56 -5.40
C THR A 353 -1.06 7.47 -4.69
N ALA A 354 -0.30 6.90 -3.77
CA ALA A 354 0.69 7.59 -2.96
C ALA A 354 1.89 6.69 -2.71
N ALA A 355 3.08 7.24 -2.91
CA ALA A 355 4.36 6.60 -2.59
C ALA A 355 5.23 7.56 -1.78
N GLY A 356 5.77 7.08 -0.68
CA GLY A 356 6.62 7.85 0.21
C GLY A 356 7.89 7.09 0.58
N VAL A 357 8.99 7.82 0.75
CA VAL A 357 10.28 7.29 1.19
C VAL A 357 10.92 8.20 2.22
N VAL A 358 11.74 7.65 3.10
CA VAL A 358 12.68 8.42 3.90
C VAL A 358 14.05 8.27 3.25
N TYR A 359 14.54 9.33 2.64
CA TYR A 359 15.86 9.31 2.00
C TYR A 359 16.95 9.14 3.05
N PRO A 360 18.00 8.34 2.78
CA PRO A 360 19.15 8.21 3.67
C PRO A 360 19.72 9.55 4.07
N GLY A 361 19.97 9.72 5.37
CA GLY A 361 20.43 11.00 5.91
C GLY A 361 19.35 12.04 6.15
N TYR A 362 18.07 11.72 5.92
CA TYR A 362 16.92 12.51 6.33
C TYR A 362 16.16 11.80 7.46
N SER A 363 15.47 12.59 8.28
CA SER A 363 14.61 12.10 9.36
C SER A 363 13.11 12.14 9.00
N THR A 364 12.75 12.80 7.90
CA THR A 364 11.36 12.97 7.48
C THR A 364 11.11 12.32 6.12
N GLY A 365 9.92 11.75 5.96
CA GLY A 365 9.49 11.17 4.70
C GLY A 365 9.18 12.23 3.63
N ALA A 366 9.45 11.87 2.39
CA ALA A 366 9.10 12.63 1.19
C ALA A 366 8.10 11.83 0.35
N THR A 367 7.08 12.50 -0.19
CA THR A 367 6.25 11.94 -1.26
C THR A 367 7.06 11.95 -2.54
N VAL A 368 7.17 10.80 -3.20
CA VAL A 368 8.02 10.65 -4.40
C VAL A 368 7.22 10.60 -5.69
N ASN A 369 5.95 10.28 -5.64
CA ASN A 369 5.03 10.30 -6.77
C ASN A 369 4.32 11.66 -6.89
N SER A 370 3.69 11.90 -8.04
CA SER A 370 2.83 13.07 -8.30
C SER A 370 1.36 12.69 -8.10
N PRO A 371 0.74 13.04 -6.94
CA PRO A 371 -0.66 12.68 -6.69
C PRO A 371 -1.59 13.30 -7.75
N SER A 372 -2.45 12.48 -8.39
CA SER A 372 -3.34 12.94 -9.46
C SER A 372 -4.40 13.95 -9.01
N ASP A 373 -4.69 14.05 -7.70
CA ASP A 373 -5.55 15.10 -7.11
C ASP A 373 -4.79 16.41 -6.85
N GLY A 374 -3.52 16.53 -7.24
CA GLY A 374 -2.64 17.67 -6.93
C GLY A 374 -2.20 17.74 -5.46
N LYS A 375 -2.65 16.82 -4.62
CA LYS A 375 -2.30 16.67 -3.19
C LYS A 375 -2.54 15.25 -2.73
N LEU A 376 -1.90 14.84 -1.64
CA LEU A 376 -2.16 13.55 -1.01
C LEU A 376 -3.62 13.45 -0.56
N ARG A 377 -4.32 12.43 -1.07
CA ARG A 377 -5.67 12.08 -0.63
C ARG A 377 -5.60 11.35 0.72
N GLY A 378 -6.61 11.53 1.58
CA GLY A 378 -6.82 10.64 2.71
C GLY A 378 -7.24 9.25 2.21
N CYS A 379 -6.50 8.23 2.60
CA CYS A 379 -6.76 6.81 2.31
C CYS A 379 -7.15 6.07 3.58
N ALA A 380 -7.78 4.89 3.42
CA ALA A 380 -8.20 4.07 4.55
C ALA A 380 -7.01 3.47 5.31
N ASN A 381 -5.98 3.06 4.61
CA ASN A 381 -4.78 2.47 5.17
C ASN A 381 -3.60 2.55 4.20
N PHE A 382 -2.41 2.21 4.71
CA PHE A 382 -1.15 2.22 4.00
C PHE A 382 -0.38 0.93 4.28
N ILE A 383 0.44 0.51 3.32
CA ILE A 383 1.46 -0.51 3.50
C ILE A 383 2.78 0.22 3.72
N PHE A 384 3.31 0.15 4.94
CA PHE A 384 4.57 0.77 5.32
C PHE A 384 5.65 -0.28 5.53
N LEU A 385 6.85 0.01 5.04
CA LEU A 385 8.09 -0.67 5.38
C LEU A 385 8.71 0.11 6.54
N THR A 386 8.84 -0.53 7.69
CA THR A 386 9.22 0.13 8.95
C THR A 386 10.36 -0.62 9.62
N ARG A 387 11.05 0.06 10.50
CA ARG A 387 12.03 -0.55 11.43
C ARG A 387 11.88 0.06 12.81
N THR A 388 12.42 -0.60 13.82
CA THR A 388 12.50 -0.04 15.17
C THR A 388 13.33 1.24 15.17
N ALA A 389 12.84 2.26 15.87
CA ALA A 389 13.60 3.48 16.11
C ALA A 389 14.84 3.14 16.95
N THR A 390 15.98 3.63 16.53
CA THR A 390 17.24 3.50 17.27
C THR A 390 17.94 4.86 17.32
N THR A 391 18.80 5.07 18.30
CA THR A 391 19.68 6.24 18.28
C THR A 391 20.60 6.16 17.07
N ALA A 392 20.73 7.27 16.35
CA ALA A 392 21.62 7.35 15.21
C ALA A 392 23.07 7.02 15.62
N GLY A 393 23.72 6.17 14.84
CA GLY A 393 25.11 5.80 15.00
C GLY A 393 26.07 6.83 14.41
N GLN A 394 27.37 6.50 14.41
CA GLN A 394 28.36 7.30 13.72
C GLN A 394 28.11 7.29 12.21
N PRO A 395 28.39 8.41 11.49
CA PRO A 395 28.22 8.50 10.06
C PRO A 395 29.11 7.47 9.34
N GLN A 396 28.50 6.68 8.45
CA GLN A 396 29.19 5.64 7.69
C GLN A 396 29.02 5.79 6.17
N ARG A 397 28.00 6.53 5.73
CA ARG A 397 27.72 6.76 4.32
C ARG A 397 27.47 8.24 4.06
N LEU A 398 27.98 8.71 2.93
CA LEU A 398 27.64 10.03 2.39
C LEU A 398 26.66 9.84 1.21
N HIS A 399 25.67 10.70 1.14
CA HIS A 399 24.66 10.73 0.07
C HIS A 399 24.65 12.10 -0.58
N LEU A 400 24.44 12.13 -1.90
CA LEU A 400 24.37 13.36 -2.66
C LEU A 400 23.07 13.42 -3.44
N TYR A 401 22.34 14.52 -3.27
CA TYR A 401 21.06 14.77 -3.92
C TYR A 401 21.15 15.99 -4.83
N PRO A 402 20.40 16.04 -5.98
CA PRO A 402 19.50 14.98 -6.49
C PRO A 402 20.24 13.69 -6.86
N LEU A 403 19.46 12.60 -6.95
CA LEU A 403 19.98 11.26 -7.24
C LEU A 403 20.58 11.16 -8.65
N SER A 404 21.42 10.15 -8.87
CA SER A 404 21.91 9.77 -10.20
C SER A 404 20.77 9.53 -11.19
N GLY A 405 21.03 9.78 -12.48
CA GLY A 405 20.07 9.62 -13.56
C GLY A 405 19.20 10.86 -13.83
N THR A 406 19.40 11.96 -13.10
CA THR A 406 18.72 13.25 -13.37
C THR A 406 19.22 13.84 -14.68
N ASN A 407 18.31 14.19 -15.57
CA ASN A 407 18.61 14.89 -16.82
C ASN A 407 18.82 16.39 -16.56
N VAL A 408 19.82 16.98 -17.20
CA VAL A 408 20.13 18.41 -17.11
C VAL A 408 20.38 18.99 -18.50
N LEU A 409 20.08 20.26 -18.68
CA LEU A 409 20.39 20.99 -19.92
C LEU A 409 21.71 21.74 -19.79
N PRO A 410 22.40 22.04 -20.88
CA PRO A 410 23.50 23.02 -20.90
C PRO A 410 23.04 24.35 -20.28
N GLY A 411 23.86 24.93 -19.40
CA GLY A 411 23.52 26.11 -18.64
C GLY A 411 22.66 25.91 -17.40
N ALA A 412 22.22 24.70 -17.10
CA ALA A 412 21.43 24.41 -15.92
C ALA A 412 22.20 24.64 -14.61
N ARG A 413 21.47 24.99 -13.56
CA ARG A 413 21.96 25.11 -12.19
C ARG A 413 21.28 24.07 -11.31
N VAL A 414 22.05 23.22 -10.63
CA VAL A 414 21.54 22.14 -9.79
C VAL A 414 22.02 22.37 -8.36
N THR A 415 21.09 22.57 -7.43
CA THR A 415 21.44 22.65 -6.01
C THR A 415 21.77 21.25 -5.50
N LEU A 416 22.95 21.09 -4.96
CA LEU A 416 23.46 19.85 -4.39
C LEU A 416 23.21 19.84 -2.88
N THR A 417 22.75 18.73 -2.36
CA THR A 417 22.59 18.52 -0.92
C THR A 417 23.33 17.25 -0.52
N ALA A 418 24.37 17.39 0.31
CA ALA A 418 25.06 16.25 0.91
C ALA A 418 24.43 15.92 2.26
N LYS A 419 24.23 14.65 2.54
CA LYS A 419 23.71 14.13 3.79
C LYS A 419 24.53 12.91 4.22
N ALA A 420 24.74 12.75 5.54
CA ALA A 420 25.36 11.55 6.06
C ALA A 420 24.31 10.63 6.71
N SER A 421 24.57 9.33 6.64
CA SER A 421 23.79 8.32 7.38
C SER A 421 24.70 7.34 8.11
N ASP A 422 24.16 6.75 9.17
CA ASP A 422 24.79 5.64 9.88
C ASP A 422 24.70 4.31 9.11
N ALA A 423 25.11 3.20 9.76
CA ALA A 423 25.02 1.85 9.21
C ALA A 423 23.58 1.45 8.82
N ASN A 424 22.57 2.00 9.50
CA ASN A 424 21.17 1.70 9.31
C ASN A 424 20.45 2.71 8.41
N TYR A 425 21.20 3.53 7.64
CA TYR A 425 20.66 4.59 6.76
C TYR A 425 19.92 5.72 7.50
N GLN A 426 20.03 5.79 8.84
CA GLN A 426 19.45 6.89 9.62
C GLN A 426 20.29 8.16 9.47
N ALA A 427 19.63 9.32 9.60
CA ALA A 427 20.33 10.60 9.57
C ALA A 427 21.43 10.66 10.62
N ALA A 428 22.63 11.05 10.20
CA ALA A 428 23.77 11.29 11.04
C ALA A 428 24.40 12.64 10.67
N ASP A 429 25.16 13.23 11.58
CA ASP A 429 25.88 14.47 11.31
C ASP A 429 26.99 14.24 10.29
N LEU A 430 27.23 15.24 9.45
CA LEU A 430 28.36 15.22 8.53
C LEU A 430 29.67 15.23 9.33
N PRO A 431 30.64 14.35 9.02
CA PRO A 431 31.90 14.28 9.77
C PRO A 431 32.85 15.44 9.54
N GLY A 432 32.50 16.38 8.67
CA GLY A 432 33.27 17.58 8.37
C GLY A 432 32.65 18.38 7.22
N ASP A 433 33.31 19.45 6.82
CA ASP A 433 32.89 20.26 5.68
C ASP A 433 32.79 19.43 4.40
N VAL A 434 31.85 19.79 3.52
CA VAL A 434 31.64 19.10 2.26
C VAL A 434 32.45 19.79 1.15
N THR A 435 33.29 19.03 0.50
CA THR A 435 34.00 19.45 -0.71
C THR A 435 33.46 18.75 -1.93
N TYR A 436 33.42 19.44 -3.07
CA TYR A 436 32.88 18.90 -4.31
C TYR A 436 33.91 18.91 -5.42
N SER A 437 33.82 17.93 -6.31
CA SER A 437 34.54 17.90 -7.58
C SER A 437 33.63 17.42 -8.70
N THR A 438 33.91 17.83 -9.94
CA THR A 438 33.10 17.46 -11.11
C THR A 438 33.98 17.27 -12.33
N ASN A 439 33.56 16.41 -13.25
CA ASN A 439 34.21 16.24 -14.56
C ASN A 439 33.64 17.19 -15.65
N GLY A 440 32.64 18.02 -15.29
CA GLY A 440 32.03 18.99 -16.20
C GLY A 440 31.29 20.08 -15.45
N GLY A 441 31.40 21.34 -15.90
CA GLY A 441 30.86 22.48 -15.18
C GLY A 441 31.68 22.88 -13.96
N VAL A 442 31.08 23.66 -13.05
CA VAL A 442 31.70 24.14 -11.80
C VAL A 442 30.72 23.99 -10.63
N VAL A 443 31.23 23.59 -9.48
CA VAL A 443 30.41 23.58 -8.23
C VAL A 443 30.88 24.75 -7.34
N GLU A 444 29.97 25.65 -7.06
CA GLU A 444 30.20 26.80 -6.18
C GLU A 444 29.11 26.85 -5.10
N SER A 445 29.50 26.89 -3.83
CA SER A 445 28.59 26.96 -2.68
C SER A 445 27.48 25.89 -2.73
N GLY A 446 27.82 24.67 -3.15
CA GLY A 446 26.85 23.57 -3.26
C GLY A 446 25.90 23.67 -4.48
N VAL A 447 26.19 24.51 -5.44
CA VAL A 447 25.42 24.62 -6.70
C VAL A 447 26.31 24.19 -7.86
N LEU A 448 25.91 23.15 -8.57
CA LEU A 448 26.50 22.75 -9.83
C LEU A 448 26.00 23.69 -10.94
N ASN A 449 26.91 24.39 -11.60
CA ASN A 449 26.65 25.17 -12.81
C ASN A 449 27.12 24.33 -14.01
N VAL A 450 26.18 23.80 -14.78
CA VAL A 450 26.46 23.10 -16.03
C VAL A 450 26.88 24.13 -17.08
N GLY A 451 28.02 23.94 -17.75
CA GLY A 451 28.48 24.89 -18.77
C GLY A 451 27.45 25.07 -19.87
N SER A 452 27.26 26.33 -20.35
CA SER A 452 26.30 26.62 -21.44
C SER A 452 26.70 25.96 -22.79
N THR A 453 27.93 25.52 -22.89
CA THR A 453 28.49 24.80 -24.07
C THR A 453 28.71 23.32 -23.77
N ALA A 454 28.17 22.83 -22.66
CA ALA A 454 28.27 21.41 -22.33
C ALA A 454 27.62 20.55 -23.44
N ARG A 455 28.31 19.48 -23.81
CA ARG A 455 27.78 18.52 -24.81
C ARG A 455 27.00 17.44 -24.12
N ALA A 456 26.09 16.83 -24.85
CA ALA A 456 25.38 15.63 -24.39
C ALA A 456 26.34 14.56 -23.86
N GLY A 457 25.99 13.95 -22.76
CA GLY A 457 26.81 12.93 -22.12
C GLY A 457 26.64 12.87 -20.61
N THR A 458 27.51 12.11 -19.97
CA THR A 458 27.46 11.91 -18.51
C THR A 458 28.33 12.95 -17.79
N LEU A 459 27.73 13.69 -16.87
CA LEU A 459 28.39 14.58 -15.95
C LEU A 459 28.38 13.94 -14.57
N THR A 460 29.56 13.81 -13.94
CA THR A 460 29.71 13.23 -12.60
C THR A 460 30.06 14.33 -11.61
N VAL A 461 29.38 14.35 -10.47
CA VAL A 461 29.74 15.17 -9.32
C VAL A 461 30.09 14.25 -8.17
N SER A 462 31.23 14.47 -7.55
CA SER A 462 31.67 13.78 -6.34
C SER A 462 31.63 14.72 -5.15
N ALA A 463 31.30 14.21 -3.98
CA ALA A 463 31.32 14.92 -2.71
C ALA A 463 32.15 14.13 -1.68
N THR A 464 32.87 14.86 -0.84
CA THR A 464 33.66 14.30 0.27
C THR A 464 33.37 15.08 1.55
N SER A 465 33.22 14.37 2.66
CA SER A 465 33.11 14.96 4.01
C SER A 465 33.85 14.05 4.99
N GLY A 466 34.90 14.57 5.61
CA GLY A 466 35.83 13.73 6.39
C GLY A 466 36.40 12.58 5.55
N ALA A 467 36.24 11.36 6.02
CA ALA A 467 36.64 10.14 5.30
C ALA A 467 35.56 9.59 4.33
N LEU A 468 34.37 10.16 4.33
CA LEU A 468 33.25 9.68 3.54
C LEU A 468 33.25 10.32 2.15
N GLN A 469 32.98 9.49 1.13
CA GLN A 469 32.88 9.92 -0.26
C GLN A 469 31.64 9.34 -0.93
N THR A 470 31.09 10.10 -1.88
CA THR A 470 30.00 9.64 -2.76
C THR A 470 30.08 10.35 -4.10
N SER A 471 29.37 9.84 -5.09
CA SER A 471 29.20 10.51 -6.37
C SER A 471 27.79 10.33 -6.91
N THR A 472 27.34 11.30 -7.70
CA THR A 472 26.11 11.23 -8.48
C THR A 472 26.41 11.56 -9.94
N THR A 473 25.59 11.04 -10.84
CA THR A 473 25.74 11.28 -12.28
C THR A 473 24.49 11.96 -12.82
N TYR A 474 24.70 12.90 -13.73
CA TYR A 474 23.66 13.60 -14.48
C TYR A 474 23.83 13.29 -15.96
N THR A 475 22.74 13.21 -16.69
CA THR A 475 22.76 13.14 -18.15
C THR A 475 22.56 14.55 -18.71
N VAL A 476 23.59 15.10 -19.35
CA VAL A 476 23.45 16.35 -20.10
C VAL A 476 22.75 16.02 -21.42
N LEU A 477 21.61 16.65 -21.64
CA LEU A 477 20.83 16.50 -22.87
C LEU A 477 21.35 17.46 -23.97
N ASP A 478 21.07 17.15 -25.24
CA ASP A 478 21.35 18.03 -26.38
C ASP A 478 20.42 19.24 -26.41
#